data_7d6e32969c31bb9fe01ebe333d3cddbd
#
_entry.id   7d6e32969c31bb9fe01ebe333d3cddbd
#
_cell.length_a   1.000
_cell.length_b   1.000
_cell.length_c   1.000
_cell.angle_alpha   90.00
_cell.angle_beta   90.00
_cell.angle_gamma   90.00
#
_symmetry.space_group_name_H-M   'P 1'
#
loop_
_entity.id
_entity.type
_entity.pdbx_description
1 polymer ?
#
loop_
_entity_poly.entity_id
_entity_poly.type
_entity_poly.pdbx_seq_one_letter_code
_entity_poly.pdbx_strand_id
1 'polypeptide(L)'
;MGITIEQLKAFSLDVTEALNDLLAQLNPGSKPLNDEDVKEIINGSSNHFFVAREPINNKIVGMLTLIVYRIPVWKKGWIEDLVVDKDYRSIGIATKLIQHAVKNAKALGVSSLNFTSRPQREDANRLYLKLGFKKRDTNVYRIEL
;
A
#
# COMPACT_ATOMS: atom_id res chain seq x y z
N MET A 1 19.60 1.32 -0.99
CA MET A 1 20.38 2.25 -0.23
C MET A 1 19.69 2.71 1.04
N GLY A 2 19.58 1.87 1.98
CA GLY A 2 19.10 2.25 3.28
C GLY A 2 17.61 2.58 3.38
N ILE A 3 16.83 2.42 2.33
CA ILE A 3 15.37 2.49 2.44
C ILE A 3 14.90 1.36 3.33
N THR A 4 14.18 1.70 4.41
CA THR A 4 13.61 0.72 5.31
C THR A 4 12.10 0.63 5.12
N ILE A 5 11.56 -0.58 5.22
CA ILE A 5 10.12 -0.81 5.20
C ILE A 5 9.71 -1.21 6.60
N GLU A 6 8.69 -0.55 7.13
CA GLU A 6 8.13 -0.90 8.43
C GLU A 6 6.60 -0.93 8.39
N GLN A 7 6.02 -1.73 9.23
CA GLN A 7 4.59 -1.67 9.50
C GLN A 7 4.35 -0.62 10.58
N LEU A 8 3.50 0.37 10.29
CA LEU A 8 3.10 1.35 11.30
C LEU A 8 2.09 0.69 12.24
N LYS A 9 2.44 0.60 13.52
CA LYS A 9 1.59 0.04 14.57
C LYS A 9 1.17 1.08 15.60
N ALA A 10 1.77 2.26 15.55
CA ALA A 10 1.48 3.35 16.46
C ALA A 10 1.51 4.68 15.71
N PHE A 11 0.63 5.58 16.12
CA PHE A 11 0.55 6.93 15.59
C PHE A 11 1.74 7.78 16.07
N SER A 12 2.25 8.64 15.18
CA SER A 12 3.18 9.71 15.52
C SER A 12 2.85 10.96 14.72
N LEU A 13 3.28 12.13 15.21
CA LEU A 13 2.85 13.42 14.67
C LEU A 13 3.30 13.68 13.22
N ASP A 14 4.40 13.07 12.79
CA ASP A 14 4.92 13.24 11.43
C ASP A 14 4.15 12.43 10.37
N VAL A 15 3.35 11.47 10.79
CA VAL A 15 2.71 10.52 9.86
C VAL A 15 1.63 11.18 9.04
N THR A 16 0.73 11.93 9.65
CA THR A 16 -0.43 12.52 8.95
C THR A 16 0.00 13.41 7.79
N GLU A 17 0.96 14.30 8.01
CA GLU A 17 1.47 15.20 6.95
C GLU A 17 2.10 14.39 5.82
N ALA A 18 2.95 13.42 6.16
CA ALA A 18 3.63 12.59 5.18
C ALA A 18 2.64 11.79 4.32
N LEU A 19 1.61 11.21 4.94
CA LEU A 19 0.58 10.48 4.21
C LEU A 19 -0.23 11.40 3.30
N ASN A 20 -0.55 12.60 3.74
CA ASN A 20 -1.27 13.56 2.91
C ASN A 20 -0.46 14.00 1.70
N ASP A 21 0.85 14.16 1.83
CA ASP A 21 1.74 14.46 0.71
C ASP A 21 1.72 13.34 -0.32
N LEU A 22 1.75 12.08 0.12
CA LEU A 22 1.67 10.93 -0.76
C LEU A 22 0.28 10.79 -1.41
N LEU A 23 -0.79 10.98 -0.65
CA LEU A 23 -2.15 10.94 -1.16
C LEU A 23 -2.39 11.98 -2.25
N ALA A 24 -1.87 13.19 -2.10
CA ALA A 24 -1.99 14.22 -3.10
C ALA A 24 -1.34 13.82 -4.43
N GLN A 25 -0.29 13.01 -4.38
CA GLN A 25 0.35 12.47 -5.58
C GLN A 25 -0.43 11.30 -6.19
N LEU A 26 -1.01 10.45 -5.36
CA LEU A 26 -1.77 9.28 -5.80
C LEU A 26 -3.13 9.66 -6.39
N ASN A 27 -3.83 10.55 -5.70
CA ASN A 27 -5.19 10.95 -6.06
C ASN A 27 -5.37 12.44 -5.82
N PRO A 28 -4.92 13.29 -6.77
CA PRO A 28 -5.05 14.74 -6.65
C PRO A 28 -6.50 15.15 -6.39
N GLY A 29 -6.71 16.06 -5.44
CA GLY A 29 -8.04 16.51 -5.07
C GLY A 29 -8.74 15.65 -4.01
N SER A 30 -8.10 14.58 -3.53
CA SER A 30 -8.66 13.81 -2.42
C SER A 30 -8.67 14.66 -1.13
N LYS A 31 -9.67 14.39 -0.28
CA LYS A 31 -9.78 15.05 1.01
C LYS A 31 -8.59 14.67 1.90
N PRO A 32 -7.88 15.63 2.51
CA PRO A 32 -6.80 15.32 3.43
C PRO A 32 -7.28 14.52 4.65
N LEU A 33 -6.43 13.63 5.14
CA LEU A 33 -6.64 12.91 6.38
C LEU A 33 -6.35 13.83 7.57
N ASN A 34 -7.11 13.67 8.65
CA ASN A 34 -6.75 14.22 9.96
C ASN A 34 -6.08 13.12 10.81
N ASP A 35 -5.61 13.48 12.00
CA ASP A 35 -4.92 12.55 12.89
C ASP A 35 -5.81 11.37 13.31
N GLU A 36 -7.10 11.60 13.50
CA GLU A 36 -8.04 10.53 13.88
C GLU A 36 -8.25 9.53 12.75
N ASP A 37 -8.32 10.01 11.50
CA ASP A 37 -8.37 9.14 10.33
C ASP A 37 -7.15 8.22 10.27
N VAL A 38 -5.96 8.78 10.52
CA VAL A 38 -4.70 8.01 10.51
C VAL A 38 -4.69 6.98 11.62
N LYS A 39 -5.12 7.34 12.82
CA LYS A 39 -5.24 6.40 13.94
C LYS A 39 -6.19 5.25 13.63
N GLU A 40 -7.32 5.55 13.00
CA GLU A 40 -8.27 4.53 12.57
C GLU A 40 -7.64 3.55 11.58
N ILE A 41 -6.90 4.05 10.61
CA ILE A 41 -6.18 3.21 9.63
C ILE A 41 -5.18 2.30 10.34
N ILE A 42 -4.34 2.86 11.21
CA ILE A 42 -3.29 2.12 11.91
C ILE A 42 -3.87 1.08 12.86
N ASN A 43 -4.96 1.40 13.55
CA ASN A 43 -5.55 0.54 14.58
C ASN A 43 -6.56 -0.46 14.03
N GLY A 44 -6.97 -0.35 12.77
CA GLY A 44 -7.89 -1.28 12.14
C GLY A 44 -7.32 -2.69 12.12
N SER A 45 -8.05 -3.67 12.68
CA SER A 45 -7.57 -5.05 12.81
C SER A 45 -7.31 -5.75 11.48
N SER A 46 -7.99 -5.33 10.42
CA SER A 46 -7.81 -5.87 9.06
C SER A 46 -6.71 -5.17 8.27
N ASN A 47 -6.25 -4.02 8.75
CA ASN A 47 -5.28 -3.19 8.04
C ASN A 47 -3.86 -3.51 8.52
N HIS A 48 -2.98 -3.70 7.55
CA HIS A 48 -1.55 -3.78 7.78
C HIS A 48 -0.93 -2.68 6.93
N PHE A 49 -0.55 -1.58 7.58
CA PHE A 49 -0.11 -0.37 6.89
C PHE A 49 1.41 -0.29 6.89
N PHE A 50 2.00 -0.34 5.70
CA PHE A 50 3.44 -0.31 5.51
C PHE A 50 3.89 1.02 4.96
N VAL A 51 5.01 1.52 5.47
CA VAL A 51 5.66 2.71 4.95
C VAL A 51 7.10 2.42 4.61
N ALA A 52 7.61 3.16 3.64
CA ALA A 52 9.03 3.20 3.29
C ALA A 52 9.62 4.49 3.84
N ARG A 53 10.74 4.38 4.56
CA ARG A 53 11.46 5.53 5.10
C ARG A 53 12.83 5.65 4.44
N GLU A 54 13.19 6.87 4.08
CA GLU A 54 14.54 7.15 3.62
C GLU A 54 15.46 7.39 4.83
N PRO A 55 16.76 7.05 4.72
CA PRO A 55 17.63 6.93 5.90
C PRO A 55 18.16 8.26 6.47
N ILE A 56 18.21 9.32 5.67
CA ILE A 56 18.88 10.56 6.08
C ILE A 56 18.01 11.34 7.06
N ASN A 57 16.75 11.63 6.66
CA ASN A 57 15.82 12.40 7.48
C ASN A 57 14.71 11.53 8.08
N ASN A 58 14.75 10.24 7.83
CA ASN A 58 13.72 9.29 8.28
C ASN A 58 12.31 9.63 7.73
N LYS A 59 12.27 10.29 6.58
CA LYS A 59 11.03 10.73 5.93
C LYS A 59 10.30 9.54 5.34
N ILE A 60 8.96 9.53 5.46
CA ILE A 60 8.12 8.56 4.77
C ILE A 60 8.06 8.94 3.28
N VAL A 61 8.50 8.05 2.42
CA VAL A 61 8.59 8.27 0.97
C VAL A 61 7.79 7.26 0.16
N GLY A 62 7.06 6.39 0.83
CA GLY A 62 6.16 5.44 0.18
C GLY A 62 5.23 4.81 1.19
N MET A 63 4.10 4.30 0.71
CA MET A 63 3.13 3.60 1.54
C MET A 63 2.41 2.50 0.75
N LEU A 64 1.89 1.53 1.48
CA LEU A 64 1.05 0.46 0.96
C LEU A 64 0.15 -0.03 2.07
N THR A 65 -1.14 -0.21 1.78
CA THR A 65 -2.07 -0.85 2.72
C THR A 65 -2.34 -2.28 2.27
N LEU A 66 -2.08 -3.23 3.15
CA LEU A 66 -2.49 -4.62 3.00
C LEU A 66 -3.72 -4.85 3.87
N ILE A 67 -4.82 -5.23 3.24
CA ILE A 67 -6.05 -5.57 3.93
C ILE A 67 -6.17 -7.09 3.94
N VAL A 68 -6.29 -7.67 5.14
CA VAL A 68 -6.46 -9.12 5.32
C VAL A 68 -7.87 -9.37 5.86
N TYR A 69 -8.63 -10.23 5.19
CA TYR A 69 -9.99 -10.53 5.57
C TYR A 69 -10.29 -12.01 5.41
N ARG A 70 -11.24 -12.49 6.21
CA ARG A 70 -11.68 -13.87 6.18
C ARG A 70 -13.08 -13.97 5.58
N ILE A 71 -13.21 -14.81 4.55
CA ILE A 71 -14.50 -15.27 4.04
C ILE A 71 -14.65 -16.76 4.37
N PRO A 72 -15.85 -17.37 4.23
CA PRO A 72 -16.05 -18.76 4.68
C PRO A 72 -15.03 -19.76 4.12
N VAL A 73 -14.65 -19.63 2.86
CA VAL A 73 -13.74 -20.58 2.19
C VAL A 73 -12.27 -20.18 2.39
N TRP A 74 -11.97 -18.88 2.30
CA TRP A 74 -10.59 -18.40 2.18
C TRP A 74 -10.27 -17.29 3.17
N LYS A 75 -9.00 -17.18 3.49
CA LYS A 75 -8.40 -15.97 4.05
C LYS A 75 -7.69 -15.25 2.91
N LYS A 76 -8.10 -14.03 2.62
CA LYS A 76 -7.64 -13.27 1.45
C LYS A 76 -6.98 -11.98 1.84
N GLY A 77 -6.12 -11.44 0.96
CA GLY A 77 -5.54 -10.13 1.10
C GLY A 77 -5.80 -9.26 -0.14
N TRP A 78 -5.84 -7.97 0.12
CA TRP A 78 -6.02 -6.94 -0.89
C TRP A 78 -5.03 -5.83 -0.67
N ILE A 79 -4.37 -5.38 -1.73
CA ILE A 79 -3.45 -4.24 -1.67
C ILE A 79 -4.17 -2.99 -2.14
N GLU A 80 -4.07 -1.92 -1.33
CA GLU A 80 -4.64 -0.62 -1.64
C GLU A 80 -3.61 0.48 -1.47
N ASP A 81 -3.79 1.57 -2.21
CA ASP A 81 -3.05 2.83 -2.06
C ASP A 81 -1.53 2.67 -2.02
N LEU A 82 -0.99 1.90 -2.96
CA LEU A 82 0.44 1.83 -3.17
C LEU A 82 0.90 3.11 -3.88
N VAL A 83 1.73 3.88 -3.21
CA VAL A 83 2.32 5.09 -3.81
C VAL A 83 3.74 5.30 -3.31
N VAL A 84 4.60 5.77 -4.20
CA VAL A 84 5.98 6.20 -3.91
C VAL A 84 6.11 7.66 -4.29
N ASP A 85 6.71 8.44 -3.40
CA ASP A 85 7.00 9.86 -3.64
C ASP A 85 7.73 10.03 -4.98
N LYS A 86 7.29 11.00 -5.77
CA LYS A 86 7.83 11.25 -7.12
C LYS A 86 9.34 11.42 -7.15
N ASP A 87 9.93 11.97 -6.10
CA ASP A 87 11.36 12.23 -6.01
C ASP A 87 12.17 10.97 -5.64
N TYR A 88 11.48 9.87 -5.33
CA TYR A 88 12.08 8.59 -4.91
C TYR A 88 11.69 7.43 -5.80
N ARG A 89 11.13 7.69 -6.96
CA ARG A 89 10.71 6.64 -7.91
C ARG A 89 11.89 6.02 -8.63
N SER A 90 11.67 4.83 -9.21
CA SER A 90 12.63 4.10 -10.03
C SER A 90 13.89 3.62 -9.31
N ILE A 91 13.83 3.50 -7.97
CA ILE A 91 14.91 2.95 -7.16
C ILE A 91 14.48 1.70 -6.37
N GLY A 92 13.34 1.10 -6.73
CA GLY A 92 12.90 -0.19 -6.19
C GLY A 92 12.06 -0.11 -4.92
N ILE A 93 11.56 1.04 -4.52
CA ILE A 93 10.75 1.18 -3.28
C ILE A 93 9.42 0.46 -3.40
N ALA A 94 8.71 0.60 -4.53
CA ALA A 94 7.45 -0.11 -4.76
C ALA A 94 7.66 -1.62 -4.66
N THR A 95 8.72 -2.14 -5.26
CA THR A 95 9.08 -3.56 -5.17
C THR A 95 9.27 -3.99 -3.73
N LYS A 96 10.01 -3.21 -2.93
CA LYS A 96 10.23 -3.53 -1.51
C LYS A 96 8.93 -3.54 -0.72
N LEU A 97 8.06 -2.56 -0.93
CA LEU A 97 6.76 -2.50 -0.27
C LEU A 97 5.90 -3.72 -0.61
N ILE A 98 5.82 -4.09 -1.89
CA ILE A 98 5.06 -5.25 -2.33
C ILE A 98 5.63 -6.55 -1.73
N GLN A 99 6.95 -6.71 -1.74
CA GLN A 99 7.60 -7.89 -1.18
C GLN A 99 7.33 -8.03 0.32
N HIS A 100 7.32 -6.92 1.06
CA HIS A 100 6.94 -6.92 2.47
C HIS A 100 5.48 -7.32 2.68
N ALA A 101 4.57 -6.80 1.86
CA ALA A 101 3.16 -7.16 1.91
C ALA A 101 2.96 -8.66 1.62
N VAL A 102 3.63 -9.19 0.60
CA VAL A 102 3.56 -10.62 0.25
C VAL A 102 4.08 -11.49 1.39
N LYS A 103 5.21 -11.13 1.98
CA LYS A 103 5.79 -11.87 3.10
C LYS A 103 4.86 -11.88 4.31
N ASN A 104 4.29 -10.73 4.65
CA ASN A 104 3.32 -10.62 5.75
C ASN A 104 2.05 -11.43 5.48
N ALA A 105 1.51 -11.34 4.28
CA ALA A 105 0.34 -12.09 3.89
C ALA A 105 0.56 -13.59 4.03
N LYS A 106 1.71 -14.09 3.59
CA LYS A 106 2.07 -15.51 3.78
C LYS A 106 2.12 -15.90 5.25
N ALA A 107 2.75 -15.08 6.08
CA ALA A 107 2.84 -15.32 7.53
C ALA A 107 1.47 -15.34 8.20
N LEU A 108 0.52 -14.58 7.69
CA LEU A 108 -0.85 -14.52 8.18
C LEU A 108 -1.78 -15.62 7.61
N GLY A 109 -1.25 -16.49 6.76
CA GLY A 109 -2.04 -17.59 6.17
C GLY A 109 -2.96 -17.16 5.04
N VAL A 110 -2.69 -16.04 4.39
CA VAL A 110 -3.47 -15.55 3.25
C VAL A 110 -3.24 -16.44 2.04
N SER A 111 -4.30 -16.85 1.36
CA SER A 111 -4.24 -17.74 0.20
C SER A 111 -3.93 -17.01 -1.11
N SER A 112 -4.32 -15.74 -1.23
CA SER A 112 -4.06 -14.95 -2.43
C SER A 112 -4.09 -13.45 -2.12
N LEU A 113 -3.31 -12.69 -2.88
CA LEU A 113 -3.32 -11.23 -2.87
C LEU A 113 -3.88 -10.72 -4.19
N ASN A 114 -4.78 -9.77 -4.12
CA ASN A 114 -5.38 -9.12 -5.27
C ASN A 114 -5.29 -7.60 -5.14
N PHE A 115 -5.33 -6.91 -6.25
CA PHE A 115 -5.49 -5.47 -6.32
C PHE A 115 -5.89 -5.06 -7.71
N THR A 116 -6.30 -3.81 -7.87
CA THR A 116 -6.63 -3.25 -9.18
C THR A 116 -5.60 -2.22 -9.58
N SER A 117 -5.39 -2.08 -10.87
CA SER A 117 -4.53 -1.08 -11.46
C SER A 117 -5.13 -0.63 -12.79
N ARG A 118 -5.14 0.68 -13.02
CA ARG A 118 -5.66 1.23 -14.27
C ARG A 118 -4.77 0.80 -15.44
N PRO A 119 -5.34 0.46 -16.61
CA PRO A 119 -4.54 0.07 -17.79
C PRO A 119 -3.53 1.13 -18.21
N GLN A 120 -3.82 2.42 -17.98
CA GLN A 120 -2.94 3.53 -18.34
C GLN A 120 -1.63 3.58 -17.54
N ARG A 121 -1.61 2.93 -16.37
CA ARG A 121 -0.40 2.83 -15.55
C ARG A 121 0.52 1.72 -16.07
N GLU A 122 1.03 1.91 -17.27
CA GLU A 122 1.77 0.87 -18.01
C GLU A 122 3.02 0.39 -17.28
N ASP A 123 3.82 1.33 -16.74
CA ASP A 123 5.04 0.99 -16.02
C ASP A 123 4.76 0.18 -14.76
N ALA A 124 3.74 0.59 -13.99
CA ALA A 124 3.32 -0.11 -12.79
C ALA A 124 2.81 -1.52 -13.12
N ASN A 125 2.00 -1.63 -14.17
CA ASN A 125 1.47 -2.93 -14.60
C ASN A 125 2.58 -3.90 -15.05
N ARG A 126 3.59 -3.40 -15.76
CA ARG A 126 4.77 -4.20 -16.11
C ARG A 126 5.50 -4.69 -14.87
N LEU A 127 5.67 -3.83 -13.87
CA LEU A 127 6.31 -4.21 -12.61
C LEU A 127 5.53 -5.34 -11.92
N TYR A 128 4.21 -5.24 -11.85
CA TYR A 128 3.40 -6.27 -11.19
C TYR A 128 3.54 -7.64 -11.85
N LEU A 129 3.51 -7.68 -13.18
CA LEU A 129 3.75 -8.92 -13.92
C LEU A 129 5.15 -9.47 -13.66
N LYS A 130 6.16 -8.62 -13.62
CA LYS A 130 7.54 -9.01 -13.33
C LYS A 130 7.68 -9.59 -11.91
N LEU A 131 6.89 -9.11 -10.96
CA LEU A 131 6.90 -9.59 -9.58
C LEU A 131 6.08 -10.89 -9.39
N GLY A 132 5.47 -11.42 -10.45
CA GLY A 132 4.75 -12.68 -10.41
C GLY A 132 3.25 -12.57 -10.27
N PHE A 133 2.70 -11.35 -10.22
CA PHE A 133 1.24 -11.18 -10.27
C PHE A 133 0.73 -11.51 -11.67
N LYS A 134 -0.50 -12.01 -11.74
CA LYS A 134 -1.16 -12.35 -12.99
C LYS A 134 -2.41 -11.51 -13.16
N LYS A 135 -2.62 -11.00 -14.36
CA LYS A 135 -3.87 -10.35 -14.70
C LYS A 135 -5.00 -11.38 -14.65
N ARG A 136 -6.04 -11.07 -13.87
CA ARG A 136 -7.18 -11.97 -13.74
C ARG A 136 -8.19 -11.74 -14.87
N ASP A 137 -8.79 -12.82 -15.33
CA ASP A 137 -9.93 -12.77 -16.24
C ASP A 137 -11.21 -12.69 -15.40
N THR A 138 -11.57 -11.50 -14.99
CA THR A 138 -12.71 -11.23 -14.13
C THR A 138 -13.18 -9.79 -14.32
N ASN A 139 -14.39 -9.49 -13.86
CA ASN A 139 -14.93 -8.15 -13.85
C ASN A 139 -14.90 -7.58 -12.43
N VAL A 140 -14.66 -6.29 -12.31
CA VAL A 140 -14.75 -5.55 -11.05
C VAL A 140 -15.93 -4.59 -11.18
N TYR A 141 -16.87 -4.68 -10.24
CA TYR A 141 -18.07 -3.87 -10.24
C TYR A 141 -18.05 -2.89 -9.09
N ARG A 142 -18.63 -1.71 -9.29
CA ARG A 142 -18.75 -0.67 -8.28
C ARG A 142 -20.15 -0.06 -8.31
N ILE A 143 -20.66 0.27 -7.12
CA ILE A 143 -21.79 1.17 -6.96
C ILE A 143 -21.34 2.29 -6.01
N GLU A 144 -21.55 3.52 -6.41
CA GLU A 144 -21.29 4.67 -5.53
C GLU A 144 -22.45 4.82 -4.54
N LEU A 145 -22.13 5.10 -3.29
CA LEU A 145 -23.11 5.21 -2.20
C LEU A 145 -23.28 6.66 -1.75
#